data_1c49d041ac6820b1a7ac72702213cb02
#
_entry.id   1c49d041ac6820b1a7ac72702213cb02
#
_cell.length_a   1.000
_cell.length_b   1.000
_cell.length_c   1.000
_cell.angle_alpha   90.00
_cell.angle_beta   90.00
_cell.angle_gamma   90.00
#
_symmetry.space_group_name_H-M   'P 1'
#
loop_
_entity.id
_entity.type
_entity.pdbx_description
1 polymer ?
#
loop_
_entity_poly.entity_id
_entity_poly.type
_entity_poly.pdbx_seq_one_letter_code
_entity_poly.pdbx_strand_id
1 'polypeptide(L)'
;MSENSNQEDLSKVIAEMEQKCIEKPGSVMAHHHLGLVYRKAGRLDEAVAALEKAIELDPFSVESLINLGALYFDMGKIDKALAVNEQAVNINQASAQAHANLGLIWQNKGDAVKALEYYTDAVRHDPKLVTVWINMTSVHLMLRNDDKALEAAGEAVKLEPDFPMAQNNLAVALYYKGDYLAAKKHADKALALGYAVDQRFLDALSQELS
;
A
#
# COMPACT_ATOMS: atom_id res chain seq x y z
N MET A 1 -20.74 -21.49 -0.90
CA MET A 1 -21.74 -20.85 -0.02
C MET A 1 -21.24 -19.56 0.64
N SER A 2 -19.94 -19.34 0.83
CA SER A 2 -19.40 -18.14 1.49
C SER A 2 -19.35 -16.85 0.63
N GLU A 3 -19.18 -16.94 -0.67
CA GLU A 3 -19.12 -15.77 -1.56
C GLU A 3 -20.47 -15.08 -1.74
N ASN A 4 -21.55 -15.84 -1.87
CA ASN A 4 -22.92 -15.28 -1.99
C ASN A 4 -23.36 -14.54 -0.72
N SER A 5 -23.02 -15.06 0.47
CA SER A 5 -23.38 -14.39 1.72
C SER A 5 -22.63 -13.07 1.92
N ASN A 6 -21.35 -13.01 1.55
CA ASN A 6 -20.55 -11.78 1.59
C ASN A 6 -21.06 -10.72 0.59
N GLN A 7 -21.55 -11.14 -0.57
CA GLN A 7 -22.08 -10.22 -1.58
C GLN A 7 -23.45 -9.66 -1.19
N GLU A 8 -24.32 -10.47 -0.58
CA GLU A 8 -25.61 -10.02 -0.03
C GLU A 8 -25.45 -9.05 1.13
N ASP A 9 -24.50 -9.31 2.04
CA ASP A 9 -24.19 -8.40 3.15
C ASP A 9 -23.63 -7.06 2.64
N LEU A 10 -22.76 -7.07 1.64
CA LEU A 10 -22.19 -5.85 1.07
C LEU A 10 -23.25 -5.01 0.34
N SER A 11 -24.20 -5.63 -0.35
CA SER A 11 -25.31 -4.93 -1.01
C SER A 11 -26.24 -4.22 0.00
N LYS A 12 -26.48 -4.84 1.16
CA LYS A 12 -27.23 -4.20 2.24
C LYS A 12 -26.50 -3.00 2.82
N VAL A 13 -25.18 -3.14 3.05
CA VAL A 13 -24.34 -2.04 3.56
C VAL A 13 -24.32 -0.88 2.56
N ILE A 14 -24.26 -1.14 1.25
CA ILE A 14 -24.35 -0.11 0.23
C ILE A 14 -25.68 0.64 0.35
N ALA A 15 -26.81 -0.07 0.35
CA ALA A 15 -28.13 0.55 0.44
C ALA A 15 -28.31 1.39 1.72
N GLU A 16 -27.77 0.93 2.85
CA GLU A 16 -27.78 1.71 4.10
C GLU A 16 -26.93 2.99 3.99
N MET A 17 -25.77 2.93 3.33
CA MET A 17 -24.92 4.12 3.17
C MET A 17 -25.52 5.10 2.16
N GLU A 18 -26.13 4.62 1.06
CA GLU A 18 -26.88 5.44 0.11
C GLU A 18 -28.02 6.17 0.82
N GLN A 19 -28.81 5.45 1.65
CA GLN A 19 -29.88 6.03 2.43
C GLN A 19 -29.38 7.11 3.41
N LYS A 20 -28.25 6.89 4.08
CA LYS A 20 -27.62 7.90 4.94
C LYS A 20 -27.21 9.17 4.18
N CYS A 21 -26.73 9.02 2.94
CA CYS A 21 -26.39 10.17 2.10
C CYS A 21 -27.65 10.94 1.66
N ILE A 22 -28.77 10.25 1.43
CA ILE A 22 -30.08 10.88 1.13
C ILE A 22 -30.60 11.64 2.35
N GLU A 23 -30.55 11.05 3.54
CA GLU A 23 -31.00 11.66 4.79
C GLU A 23 -30.12 12.84 5.23
N LYS A 24 -28.82 12.79 4.93
CA LYS A 24 -27.83 13.79 5.33
C LYS A 24 -26.92 14.17 4.14
N PRO A 25 -27.45 14.88 3.14
CA PRO A 25 -26.72 15.15 1.89
C PRO A 25 -25.47 16.03 2.09
N GLY A 26 -25.38 16.79 3.19
CA GLY A 26 -24.20 17.56 3.58
C GLY A 26 -23.20 16.82 4.48
N SER A 27 -23.37 15.52 4.71
CA SER A 27 -22.46 14.77 5.58
C SER A 27 -21.24 14.27 4.84
N VAL A 28 -20.09 14.92 5.06
CA VAL A 28 -18.78 14.48 4.54
C VAL A 28 -18.52 13.00 4.86
N MET A 29 -18.74 12.62 6.11
CA MET A 29 -18.51 11.25 6.59
C MET A 29 -19.41 10.22 5.88
N ALA A 30 -20.68 10.54 5.61
CA ALA A 30 -21.58 9.63 4.91
C ALA A 30 -21.09 9.37 3.47
N HIS A 31 -20.73 10.41 2.74
CA HIS A 31 -20.18 10.27 1.38
C HIS A 31 -18.83 9.59 1.36
N HIS A 32 -17.95 9.92 2.32
CA HIS A 32 -16.66 9.22 2.47
C HIS A 32 -16.85 7.71 2.67
N HIS A 33 -17.68 7.31 3.65
CA HIS A 33 -17.93 5.88 3.92
C HIS A 33 -18.61 5.17 2.73
N LEU A 34 -19.54 5.84 2.05
CA LEU A 34 -20.16 5.31 0.84
C LEU A 34 -19.09 5.01 -0.24
N GLY A 35 -18.12 5.93 -0.42
CA GLY A 35 -17.01 5.74 -1.34
C GLY A 35 -16.17 4.50 -0.99
N LEU A 36 -15.85 4.30 0.31
CA LEU A 36 -15.10 3.12 0.76
C LEU A 36 -15.87 1.81 0.52
N VAL A 37 -17.18 1.83 0.77
CA VAL A 37 -18.03 0.65 0.56
C VAL A 37 -18.16 0.32 -0.93
N TYR A 38 -18.34 1.32 -1.80
CA TYR A 38 -18.34 1.13 -3.25
C TYR A 38 -17.00 0.59 -3.75
N ARG A 39 -15.85 1.11 -3.26
CA ARG A 39 -14.52 0.56 -3.61
C ARG A 39 -14.42 -0.92 -3.24
N LYS A 40 -14.86 -1.29 -2.04
CA LYS A 40 -14.88 -2.70 -1.59
C LYS A 40 -15.77 -3.58 -2.46
N ALA A 41 -16.85 -3.03 -3.03
CA ALA A 41 -17.74 -3.71 -3.94
C ALA A 41 -17.24 -3.76 -5.40
N GLY A 42 -16.08 -3.16 -5.70
CA GLY A 42 -15.54 -3.04 -7.07
C GLY A 42 -16.28 -2.00 -7.93
N ARG A 43 -17.20 -1.22 -7.34
CA ARG A 43 -17.95 -0.15 -8.01
C ARG A 43 -17.09 1.13 -8.01
N LEU A 44 -16.01 1.12 -8.82
CA LEU A 44 -14.94 2.12 -8.72
C LEU A 44 -15.38 3.52 -9.13
N ASP A 45 -16.21 3.66 -10.17
CA ASP A 45 -16.67 4.99 -10.62
C ASP A 45 -17.64 5.62 -9.60
N GLU A 46 -18.53 4.82 -8.98
CA GLU A 46 -19.38 5.30 -7.90
C GLU A 46 -18.59 5.63 -6.63
N ALA A 47 -17.52 4.88 -6.36
CA ALA A 47 -16.60 5.19 -5.27
C ALA A 47 -15.92 6.54 -5.49
N VAL A 48 -15.46 6.82 -6.72
CA VAL A 48 -14.91 8.14 -7.08
C VAL A 48 -15.93 9.24 -6.85
N ALA A 49 -17.14 9.10 -7.38
CA ALA A 49 -18.19 10.12 -7.25
C ALA A 49 -18.53 10.41 -5.77
N ALA A 50 -18.60 9.37 -4.93
CA ALA A 50 -18.88 9.55 -3.51
C ALA A 50 -17.72 10.25 -2.77
N LEU A 51 -16.46 9.90 -3.04
CA LEU A 51 -15.30 10.55 -2.43
C LEU A 51 -15.13 11.99 -2.94
N GLU A 52 -15.36 12.26 -4.23
CA GLU A 52 -15.35 13.62 -4.78
C GLU A 52 -16.44 14.47 -4.11
N LYS A 53 -17.63 13.91 -3.86
CA LYS A 53 -18.67 14.61 -3.12
C LYS A 53 -18.27 14.91 -1.67
N ALA A 54 -17.58 14.00 -0.99
CA ALA A 54 -17.04 14.26 0.34
C ALA A 54 -16.03 15.43 0.33
N ILE A 55 -15.17 15.50 -0.69
CA ILE A 55 -14.17 16.56 -0.85
C ILE A 55 -14.83 17.89 -1.28
N GLU A 56 -15.89 17.85 -2.08
CA GLU A 56 -16.69 19.05 -2.41
C GLU A 56 -17.30 19.67 -1.14
N LEU A 57 -17.79 18.83 -0.21
CA LEU A 57 -18.36 19.26 1.06
C LEU A 57 -17.31 19.75 2.05
N ASP A 58 -16.15 19.10 2.08
CA ASP A 58 -14.99 19.52 2.88
C ASP A 58 -13.69 19.34 2.09
N PRO A 59 -13.19 20.41 1.46
CA PRO A 59 -11.93 20.37 0.69
C PRO A 59 -10.67 20.09 1.54
N PHE A 60 -10.79 20.13 2.88
CA PHE A 60 -9.69 19.83 3.82
C PHE A 60 -9.77 18.42 4.38
N SER A 61 -10.70 17.58 3.92
CA SER A 61 -10.81 16.19 4.32
C SER A 61 -9.63 15.37 3.80
N VAL A 62 -8.54 15.36 4.57
CA VAL A 62 -7.29 14.60 4.23
C VAL A 62 -7.59 13.13 3.97
N GLU A 63 -8.45 12.53 4.79
CA GLU A 63 -8.82 11.10 4.64
C GLU A 63 -9.54 10.82 3.32
N SER A 64 -10.45 11.70 2.89
CA SER A 64 -11.15 11.55 1.61
C SER A 64 -10.19 11.70 0.42
N LEU A 65 -9.26 12.66 0.51
CA LEU A 65 -8.22 12.85 -0.50
C LEU A 65 -7.30 11.64 -0.63
N ILE A 66 -6.82 11.09 0.48
CA ILE A 66 -5.96 9.89 0.50
C ILE A 66 -6.68 8.69 -0.13
N ASN A 67 -7.94 8.47 0.24
CA ASN A 67 -8.72 7.34 -0.29
C ASN A 67 -9.04 7.54 -1.78
N LEU A 68 -9.34 8.75 -2.21
CA LEU A 68 -9.54 9.06 -3.63
C LEU A 68 -8.23 8.88 -4.42
N GLY A 69 -7.10 9.29 -3.84
CA GLY A 69 -5.78 9.11 -4.45
C GLY A 69 -5.42 7.65 -4.64
N ALA A 70 -5.65 6.81 -3.61
CA ALA A 70 -5.45 5.37 -3.71
C ALA A 70 -6.38 4.74 -4.76
N LEU A 71 -7.65 5.18 -4.82
CA LEU A 71 -8.62 4.70 -5.79
C LEU A 71 -8.21 5.09 -7.23
N TYR A 72 -7.77 6.33 -7.46
CA TYR A 72 -7.26 6.74 -8.77
C TYR A 72 -6.01 5.95 -9.17
N PHE A 73 -5.13 5.63 -8.22
CA PHE A 73 -3.97 4.77 -8.48
C PHE A 73 -4.40 3.36 -8.91
N ASP A 74 -5.33 2.73 -8.19
CA ASP A 74 -5.88 1.40 -8.53
C ASP A 74 -6.54 1.38 -9.92
N MET A 75 -7.13 2.52 -10.34
CA MET A 75 -7.73 2.69 -11.67
C MET A 75 -6.71 3.06 -12.77
N GLY A 76 -5.41 3.15 -12.46
CA GLY A 76 -4.37 3.58 -13.39
C GLY A 76 -4.41 5.07 -13.75
N LYS A 77 -5.21 5.89 -13.06
CA LYS A 77 -5.32 7.34 -13.26
C LYS A 77 -4.21 8.08 -12.49
N ILE A 78 -2.96 7.79 -12.84
CA ILE A 78 -1.76 8.13 -12.05
C ILE A 78 -1.62 9.65 -11.79
N ASP A 79 -1.87 10.50 -12.78
CA ASP A 79 -1.74 11.96 -12.60
C ASP A 79 -2.83 12.52 -11.68
N LYS A 80 -4.05 11.96 -11.69
CA LYS A 80 -5.09 12.31 -10.72
C LYS A 80 -4.73 11.84 -9.32
N ALA A 81 -4.20 10.62 -9.19
CA ALA A 81 -3.71 10.09 -7.92
C ALA A 81 -2.62 10.98 -7.33
N LEU A 82 -1.68 11.45 -8.15
CA LEU A 82 -0.63 12.38 -7.74
C LEU A 82 -1.23 13.67 -7.19
N ALA A 83 -2.07 14.34 -7.96
CA ALA A 83 -2.63 15.65 -7.60
C ALA A 83 -3.39 15.63 -6.26
N VAL A 84 -4.23 14.61 -6.03
CA VAL A 84 -5.02 14.56 -4.77
C VAL A 84 -4.16 14.16 -3.56
N ASN A 85 -3.12 13.32 -3.72
CA ASN A 85 -2.21 13.02 -2.62
C ASN A 85 -1.28 14.21 -2.30
N GLU A 86 -0.84 15.00 -3.29
CA GLU A 86 -0.13 16.25 -3.07
C GLU A 86 -1.01 17.26 -2.32
N GLN A 87 -2.29 17.37 -2.67
CA GLN A 87 -3.23 18.18 -1.91
C GLN A 87 -3.36 17.70 -0.45
N ALA A 88 -3.44 16.38 -0.21
CA ALA A 88 -3.48 15.81 1.13
C ALA A 88 -2.24 16.19 1.96
N VAL A 89 -1.03 16.08 1.38
CA VAL A 89 0.23 16.49 2.03
C VAL A 89 0.27 17.99 2.29
N ASN A 90 -0.21 18.83 1.35
CA ASN A 90 -0.26 20.28 1.54
C ASN A 90 -1.16 20.68 2.72
N ILE A 91 -2.25 19.94 2.96
CA ILE A 91 -3.16 20.16 4.10
C ILE A 91 -2.56 19.61 5.38
N ASN A 92 -2.01 18.40 5.35
CA ASN A 92 -1.38 17.75 6.49
C ASN A 92 -0.02 17.16 6.11
N GLN A 93 1.03 17.94 6.33
CA GLN A 93 2.42 17.55 6.05
C GLN A 93 2.91 16.34 6.85
N ALA A 94 2.25 15.99 7.94
CA ALA A 94 2.56 14.82 8.76
C ALA A 94 1.75 13.57 8.37
N SER A 95 1.00 13.60 7.27
CA SER A 95 0.20 12.47 6.82
C SER A 95 1.08 11.37 6.24
N ALA A 96 1.44 10.40 7.07
CA ALA A 96 2.25 9.24 6.67
C ALA A 96 1.64 8.49 5.48
N GLN A 97 0.31 8.33 5.47
CA GLN A 97 -0.38 7.61 4.40
C GLN A 97 -0.35 8.36 3.07
N ALA A 98 -0.49 9.70 3.08
CA ALA A 98 -0.38 10.48 1.86
C ALA A 98 1.04 10.42 1.27
N HIS A 99 2.07 10.51 2.12
CA HIS A 99 3.46 10.28 1.69
C HIS A 99 3.68 8.87 1.16
N ALA A 100 3.12 7.83 1.81
CA ALA A 100 3.21 6.45 1.33
C ALA A 100 2.60 6.29 -0.07
N ASN A 101 1.44 6.88 -0.31
CA ASN A 101 0.79 6.88 -1.62
C ASN A 101 1.63 7.61 -2.69
N LEU A 102 2.21 8.78 -2.35
CA LEU A 102 3.11 9.50 -3.25
C LEU A 102 4.36 8.70 -3.57
N GLY A 103 4.95 8.02 -2.59
CA GLY A 103 6.05 7.10 -2.81
C GLY A 103 5.71 5.99 -3.81
N LEU A 104 4.54 5.36 -3.65
CA LEU A 104 4.05 4.33 -4.57
C LEU A 104 3.81 4.87 -5.98
N ILE A 105 3.24 6.07 -6.10
CA ILE A 105 3.02 6.74 -7.39
C ILE A 105 4.35 7.01 -8.09
N TRP A 106 5.36 7.55 -7.40
CA TRP A 106 6.67 7.82 -7.99
C TRP A 106 7.43 6.55 -8.34
N GLN A 107 7.30 5.49 -7.53
CA GLN A 107 7.83 4.17 -7.87
C GLN A 107 7.18 3.62 -9.16
N ASN A 108 5.87 3.75 -9.31
CA ASN A 108 5.16 3.38 -10.54
C ASN A 108 5.61 4.19 -11.76
N LYS A 109 5.89 5.50 -11.56
CA LYS A 109 6.45 6.38 -12.62
C LYS A 109 7.92 6.08 -12.93
N GLY A 110 8.58 5.18 -12.20
CA GLY A 110 9.99 4.81 -12.39
C GLY A 110 10.99 5.76 -11.74
N ASP A 111 10.56 6.75 -10.98
CA ASP A 111 11.44 7.66 -10.25
C ASP A 111 11.72 7.12 -8.83
N ALA A 112 12.71 6.22 -8.77
CA ALA A 112 13.11 5.56 -7.53
C ALA A 112 13.62 6.53 -6.45
N VAL A 113 14.24 7.65 -6.86
CA VAL A 113 14.78 8.64 -5.91
C VAL A 113 13.63 9.35 -5.22
N LYS A 114 12.67 9.89 -5.97
CA LYS A 114 11.48 10.52 -5.38
C LYS A 114 10.64 9.54 -4.58
N ALA A 115 10.52 8.29 -5.04
CA ALA A 115 9.82 7.26 -4.28
C ALA A 115 10.41 7.09 -2.88
N LEU A 116 11.76 7.00 -2.77
CA LEU A 116 12.44 6.88 -1.48
C LEU A 116 12.32 8.13 -0.62
N GLU A 117 12.31 9.34 -1.20
CA GLU A 117 12.08 10.58 -0.45
C GLU A 117 10.71 10.52 0.26
N TYR A 118 9.65 10.23 -0.48
CA TYR A 118 8.31 10.13 0.07
C TYR A 118 8.14 8.95 1.04
N TYR A 119 8.72 7.79 0.76
CA TYR A 119 8.69 6.68 1.70
C TYR A 119 9.43 6.98 3.00
N THR A 120 10.56 7.71 2.93
CA THR A 120 11.30 8.15 4.12
C THR A 120 10.45 9.09 4.96
N ASP A 121 9.72 10.02 4.34
CA ASP A 121 8.79 10.89 5.04
C ASP A 121 7.64 10.09 5.66
N ALA A 122 7.10 9.11 4.95
CA ALA A 122 6.05 8.24 5.48
C ALA A 122 6.48 7.51 6.76
N VAL A 123 7.64 6.82 6.74
CA VAL A 123 8.13 6.08 7.93
C VAL A 123 8.64 6.98 9.04
N ARG A 124 9.03 8.22 8.74
CA ARG A 124 9.35 9.21 9.76
C ARG A 124 8.11 9.63 10.56
N HIS A 125 6.96 9.76 9.91
CA HIS A 125 5.69 10.12 10.55
C HIS A 125 4.98 8.92 11.17
N ASP A 126 5.03 7.75 10.54
CA ASP A 126 4.55 6.49 11.09
C ASP A 126 5.50 5.33 10.76
N PRO A 127 6.41 4.99 11.68
CA PRO A 127 7.36 3.90 11.48
C PRO A 127 6.72 2.50 11.47
N LYS A 128 5.42 2.37 11.75
CA LYS A 128 4.70 1.10 11.77
C LYS A 128 4.09 0.72 10.42
N LEU A 129 4.24 1.54 9.40
CA LEU A 129 3.75 1.24 8.04
C LEU A 129 4.59 0.14 7.37
N VAL A 130 4.29 -1.11 7.68
CA VAL A 130 5.03 -2.29 7.18
C VAL A 130 5.13 -2.31 5.66
N THR A 131 4.04 -1.98 4.95
CA THR A 131 4.02 -1.92 3.48
C THR A 131 5.01 -0.91 2.91
N VAL A 132 5.26 0.21 3.61
CA VAL A 132 6.25 1.21 3.18
C VAL A 132 7.66 0.65 3.31
N TRP A 133 8.00 -0.02 4.41
CA TRP A 133 9.29 -0.70 4.57
C TRP A 133 9.53 -1.76 3.49
N ILE A 134 8.50 -2.53 3.13
CA ILE A 134 8.54 -3.51 2.04
C ILE A 134 8.82 -2.83 0.71
N ASN A 135 8.15 -1.71 0.41
CA ASN A 135 8.36 -0.97 -0.82
C ASN A 135 9.75 -0.32 -0.87
N MET A 136 10.22 0.27 0.24
CA MET A 136 11.59 0.77 0.36
C MET A 136 12.62 -0.31 0.09
N THR A 137 12.43 -1.52 0.63
CA THR A 137 13.30 -2.66 0.35
C THR A 137 13.39 -2.92 -1.14
N SER A 138 12.25 -3.01 -1.82
CA SER A 138 12.18 -3.27 -3.27
C SER A 138 12.91 -2.19 -4.07
N VAL A 139 12.73 -0.92 -3.72
CA VAL A 139 13.39 0.21 -4.40
C VAL A 139 14.90 0.20 -4.12
N HIS A 140 15.33 -0.07 -2.89
CA HIS A 140 16.75 -0.16 -2.57
C HIS A 140 17.44 -1.33 -3.28
N LEU A 141 16.80 -2.50 -3.38
CA LEU A 141 17.31 -3.63 -4.17
C LEU A 141 17.47 -3.27 -5.66
N MET A 142 16.49 -2.57 -6.23
CA MET A 142 16.55 -2.08 -7.62
C MET A 142 17.73 -1.14 -7.84
N LEU A 143 18.03 -0.27 -6.87
CA LEU A 143 19.15 0.67 -6.91
C LEU A 143 20.50 0.08 -6.48
N ARG A 144 20.57 -1.19 -6.14
CA ARG A 144 21.75 -1.89 -5.61
C ARG A 144 22.29 -1.26 -4.30
N ASN A 145 21.39 -0.68 -3.53
CA ASN A 145 21.66 -0.19 -2.19
C ASN A 145 21.45 -1.31 -1.15
N ASP A 146 22.26 -2.36 -1.25
CA ASP A 146 22.03 -3.64 -0.57
C ASP A 146 21.98 -3.50 0.97
N ASP A 147 22.77 -2.60 1.57
CA ASP A 147 22.75 -2.32 3.02
C ASP A 147 21.42 -1.71 3.46
N LYS A 148 20.93 -0.72 2.73
CA LYS A 148 19.64 -0.07 3.04
C LYS A 148 18.46 -0.99 2.75
N ALA A 149 18.59 -1.86 1.75
CA ALA A 149 17.59 -2.89 1.48
C ALA A 149 17.48 -3.86 2.67
N LEU A 150 18.61 -4.29 3.22
CA LEU A 150 18.65 -5.18 4.38
C LEU A 150 18.05 -4.51 5.63
N GLU A 151 18.38 -3.24 5.87
CA GLU A 151 17.82 -2.45 6.97
C GLU A 151 16.29 -2.35 6.86
N ALA A 152 15.77 -1.93 5.70
CA ALA A 152 14.34 -1.77 5.47
C ALA A 152 13.58 -3.10 5.57
N ALA A 153 14.15 -4.19 5.01
CA ALA A 153 13.57 -5.52 5.11
C ALA A 153 13.54 -6.02 6.56
N GLY A 154 14.60 -5.73 7.32
CA GLY A 154 14.69 -6.06 8.75
C GLY A 154 13.59 -5.37 9.56
N GLU A 155 13.35 -4.07 9.34
CA GLU A 155 12.25 -3.34 10.01
C GLU A 155 10.88 -3.89 9.62
N ALA A 156 10.63 -4.24 8.35
CA ALA A 156 9.38 -4.86 7.94
C ALA A 156 9.12 -6.19 8.67
N VAL A 157 10.13 -7.07 8.75
CA VAL A 157 10.02 -8.38 9.44
C VAL A 157 9.90 -8.22 10.96
N LYS A 158 10.55 -7.23 11.55
CA LYS A 158 10.44 -6.92 12.98
C LYS A 158 9.03 -6.45 13.35
N LEU A 159 8.37 -5.66 12.48
CA LEU A 159 7.01 -5.20 12.68
C LEU A 159 5.99 -6.31 12.47
N GLU A 160 6.12 -7.08 11.39
CA GLU A 160 5.23 -8.19 11.07
C GLU A 160 6.03 -9.45 10.69
N PRO A 161 6.43 -10.28 11.68
CA PRO A 161 7.27 -11.44 11.46
C PRO A 161 6.65 -12.52 10.55
N ASP A 162 5.33 -12.55 10.43
CA ASP A 162 4.59 -13.55 9.65
C ASP A 162 3.99 -12.95 8.36
N PHE A 163 4.48 -11.76 7.94
CA PHE A 163 4.10 -11.20 6.66
C PHE A 163 4.91 -11.85 5.53
N PRO A 164 4.27 -12.62 4.62
CA PRO A 164 5.01 -13.47 3.67
C PRO A 164 5.94 -12.69 2.76
N MET A 165 5.49 -11.52 2.25
CA MET A 165 6.29 -10.67 1.36
C MET A 165 7.48 -10.03 2.09
N ALA A 166 7.33 -9.65 3.38
CA ALA A 166 8.45 -9.12 4.16
C ALA A 166 9.55 -10.18 4.34
N GLN A 167 9.16 -11.44 4.61
CA GLN A 167 10.11 -12.56 4.71
C GLN A 167 10.83 -12.80 3.38
N ASN A 168 10.11 -12.79 2.25
CA ASN A 168 10.73 -12.93 0.93
C ASN A 168 11.71 -11.78 0.64
N ASN A 169 11.33 -10.53 0.91
CA ASN A 169 12.19 -9.38 0.65
C ASN A 169 13.45 -9.41 1.53
N LEU A 170 13.33 -9.84 2.78
CA LEU A 170 14.50 -10.05 3.64
C LEU A 170 15.41 -11.16 3.11
N ALA A 171 14.85 -12.26 2.61
CA ALA A 171 15.63 -13.33 1.97
C ALA A 171 16.44 -12.80 0.77
N VAL A 172 15.80 -12.00 -0.09
CA VAL A 172 16.48 -11.41 -1.26
C VAL A 172 17.56 -10.41 -0.82
N ALA A 173 17.31 -9.56 0.18
CA ALA A 173 18.29 -8.61 0.69
C ALA A 173 19.51 -9.32 1.30
N LEU A 174 19.30 -10.39 2.08
CA LEU A 174 20.36 -11.23 2.65
C LEU A 174 21.19 -11.94 1.57
N TYR A 175 20.54 -12.42 0.51
CA TYR A 175 21.22 -13.03 -0.64
C TYR A 175 22.23 -12.05 -1.27
N TYR A 176 21.80 -10.80 -1.54
CA TYR A 176 22.71 -9.78 -2.10
C TYR A 176 23.81 -9.36 -1.12
N LYS A 177 23.63 -9.58 0.17
CA LYS A 177 24.68 -9.40 1.20
C LYS A 177 25.59 -10.61 1.36
N GLY A 178 25.34 -11.72 0.65
CA GLY A 178 26.12 -12.96 0.73
C GLY A 178 25.82 -13.83 1.95
N ASP A 179 24.79 -13.50 2.74
CA ASP A 179 24.33 -14.36 3.84
C ASP A 179 23.29 -15.38 3.33
N TYR A 180 23.78 -16.35 2.58
CA TYR A 180 22.94 -17.34 1.90
C TYR A 180 22.19 -18.27 2.87
N LEU A 181 22.78 -18.58 4.04
CA LEU A 181 22.11 -19.42 5.04
C LEU A 181 20.91 -18.70 5.66
N ALA A 182 21.07 -17.42 6.04
CA ALA A 182 19.96 -16.61 6.53
C ALA A 182 18.93 -16.36 5.42
N ALA A 183 19.37 -16.09 4.19
CA ALA A 183 18.49 -15.94 3.04
C ALA A 183 17.59 -17.15 2.84
N LYS A 184 18.17 -18.36 2.89
CA LYS A 184 17.41 -19.62 2.78
C LYS A 184 16.35 -19.74 3.88
N LYS A 185 16.71 -19.47 5.13
CA LYS A 185 15.78 -19.55 6.27
C LYS A 185 14.56 -18.65 6.06
N HIS A 186 14.76 -17.42 5.58
CA HIS A 186 13.68 -16.47 5.34
C HIS A 186 12.86 -16.81 4.09
N ALA A 187 13.50 -17.35 3.02
CA ALA A 187 12.80 -17.86 1.84
C ALA A 187 11.89 -19.05 2.19
N ASP A 188 12.42 -20.02 2.97
CA ASP A 188 11.65 -21.17 3.44
C ASP A 188 10.46 -20.72 4.30
N LYS A 189 10.64 -19.69 5.15
CA LYS A 189 9.55 -19.12 5.93
C LYS A 189 8.50 -18.44 5.05
N ALA A 190 8.88 -17.68 4.02
CA ALA A 190 7.96 -17.08 3.07
C ALA A 190 7.12 -18.16 2.35
N LEU A 191 7.76 -19.25 1.91
CA LEU A 191 7.07 -20.40 1.31
C LEU A 191 6.08 -21.05 2.28
N ALA A 192 6.48 -21.27 3.53
CA ALA A 192 5.62 -21.83 4.57
C ALA A 192 4.39 -20.96 4.88
N LEU A 193 4.53 -19.65 4.71
CA LEU A 193 3.45 -18.66 4.84
C LEU A 193 2.61 -18.51 3.57
N GLY A 194 2.87 -19.31 2.52
CA GLY A 194 2.11 -19.34 1.29
C GLY A 194 2.53 -18.31 0.23
N TYR A 195 3.70 -17.69 0.36
CA TYR A 195 4.23 -16.79 -0.66
C TYR A 195 4.83 -17.58 -1.83
N ALA A 196 4.50 -17.20 -3.06
CA ALA A 196 5.09 -17.76 -4.27
C ALA A 196 6.48 -17.16 -4.50
N VAL A 197 7.50 -17.72 -3.86
CA VAL A 197 8.91 -17.30 -4.06
C VAL A 197 9.34 -17.66 -5.48
N ASP A 198 10.05 -16.73 -6.16
CA ASP A 198 10.55 -16.97 -7.53
C ASP A 198 11.51 -18.17 -7.56
N GLN A 199 11.21 -19.16 -8.41
CA GLN A 199 12.02 -20.37 -8.54
C GLN A 199 13.46 -20.07 -8.93
N ARG A 200 13.71 -19.07 -9.77
CA ARG A 200 15.06 -18.64 -10.18
C ARG A 200 15.88 -18.15 -8.98
N PHE A 201 15.25 -17.48 -8.03
CA PHE A 201 15.89 -17.06 -6.80
C PHE A 201 16.25 -18.28 -5.92
N LEU A 202 15.34 -19.24 -5.80
CA LEU A 202 15.59 -20.48 -5.04
C LEU A 202 16.73 -21.31 -5.66
N ASP A 203 16.77 -21.40 -6.98
CA ASP A 203 17.84 -22.11 -7.70
C ASP A 203 19.20 -21.41 -7.51
N ALA A 204 19.24 -20.08 -7.64
CA ALA A 204 20.45 -19.30 -7.38
C ALA A 204 20.94 -19.46 -5.94
N LEU A 205 20.03 -19.41 -4.97
CA LEU A 205 20.36 -19.60 -3.56
C LEU A 205 20.89 -21.02 -3.27
N SER A 206 20.36 -22.03 -3.94
CA SER A 206 20.82 -23.42 -3.80
C SER A 206 22.23 -23.63 -4.37
N GLN A 207 22.58 -22.92 -5.45
CA GLN A 207 23.91 -22.96 -6.05
C GLN A 207 24.98 -22.37 -5.12
N GLU A 208 24.64 -21.29 -4.41
CA GLU A 208 25.57 -20.66 -3.45
C GLU A 208 25.77 -21.48 -2.16
N LEU A 209 24.87 -22.42 -1.88
CA LEU A 209 24.93 -23.28 -0.69
C LEU A 209 25.51 -24.68 -0.97
N SER A 210 25.83 -25.01 -2.23
CA SER A 210 26.40 -26.28 -2.64
C SER A 210 27.93 -26.27 -2.55
#